data_30f3d46c52d8b05669a7708cba090eac
#
_entry.id   30f3d46c52d8b05669a7708cba090eac
#
_cell.length_a   1.000
_cell.length_b   1.000
_cell.length_c   1.000
_cell.angle_alpha   90.00
_cell.angle_beta   90.00
_cell.angle_gamma   90.00
#
_symmetry.space_group_name_H-M   'P 1'
#
loop_
_entity.id
_entity.type
_entity.pdbx_description
1 polymer ?
#
loop_
_entity_poly.entity_id
_entity_poly.type
_entity_poly.pdbx_seq_one_letter_code
_entity_poly.pdbx_strand_id
1 'polypeptide(L)'
;MPSINAATISPPAGKRWREAPEGGHRESCGHTASGTDVRNPAIARWQTQFHDGTNRARCELCPRRCVLKPGQRGFCFVRSNHDGLIVSDTYGRSSGFAVDPVEKKPLNHFHPGSSVLSFGTAGCNSGCRFCQNWDIAKARSFDRLGMEASPEKIAQVAADRGIDSVAFTYNDPIVFAEYAIDTAEACRALGIHPIAVTAGYMSAEARPDFYAAMDAANIDLKGFTEEFYWKVTGTHLADVLETIDYAVNEARTPEGEHVWVELTTLLIPGFNDDDAQLHAECTWIREHLGPDVPLHFSAFHPSYRMMDVPPTPHETLTRARDIALEEGLNYEIGRASCRERV
;
A
#
# COMPACT_ATOMS: atom_id res chain seq x y z
N MET A 1 29.22 -19.05 -1.01
CA MET A 1 29.09 -17.58 -0.91
C MET A 1 28.23 -17.29 0.30
N PRO A 2 28.62 -16.42 1.25
CA PRO A 2 27.94 -16.29 2.53
C PRO A 2 26.63 -15.49 2.38
N SER A 3 25.58 -16.00 3.03
CA SER A 3 24.27 -15.41 3.18
C SER A 3 24.35 -14.06 3.92
N ILE A 4 23.87 -13.00 3.29
CA ILE A 4 23.69 -11.70 3.96
C ILE A 4 22.36 -11.77 4.71
N ASN A 5 22.44 -11.90 6.04
CA ASN A 5 21.30 -11.77 6.93
C ASN A 5 20.67 -10.38 6.86
N ALA A 6 19.35 -10.32 6.96
CA ALA A 6 18.59 -9.09 7.12
C ALA A 6 19.19 -8.30 8.30
N ALA A 7 19.88 -7.21 7.98
CA ALA A 7 20.46 -6.33 8.99
C ALA A 7 19.31 -5.53 9.63
N THR A 8 18.90 -5.96 10.80
CA THR A 8 18.21 -5.12 11.79
C THR A 8 19.12 -3.90 12.01
N ILE A 9 18.62 -2.70 11.80
CA ILE A 9 19.36 -1.45 12.01
C ILE A 9 19.57 -1.32 13.52
N SER A 10 20.74 -1.76 14.00
CA SER A 10 21.19 -1.48 15.37
C SER A 10 21.91 -0.12 15.38
N PRO A 11 21.68 0.74 16.39
CA PRO A 11 22.39 1.99 16.51
C PRO A 11 23.89 1.76 16.76
N PRO A 12 24.77 2.68 16.34
CA PRO A 12 26.20 2.55 16.57
C PRO A 12 26.53 2.50 18.06
N ALA A 13 27.45 1.60 18.42
CA ALA A 13 27.88 1.38 19.80
C ALA A 13 28.36 2.69 20.47
N GLY A 14 27.71 3.06 21.56
CA GLY A 14 28.23 4.12 22.43
C GLY A 14 27.25 5.15 22.99
N LYS A 15 25.96 5.15 22.66
CA LYS A 15 25.01 6.10 23.29
C LYS A 15 23.84 5.36 23.92
N ARG A 16 23.87 5.18 25.25
CA ARG A 16 22.68 4.82 26.03
C ARG A 16 21.72 6.02 26.06
N TRP A 17 20.49 5.80 25.68
CA TRP A 17 19.42 6.75 25.91
C TRP A 17 19.12 6.78 27.39
N ARG A 18 19.11 7.97 28.00
CA ARG A 18 18.73 8.17 29.41
C ARG A 18 17.20 8.03 29.47
N GLU A 19 16.74 7.21 30.41
CA GLU A 19 15.35 7.16 30.84
C GLU A 19 14.91 8.53 31.36
N ALA A 20 13.71 8.97 30.93
CA ALA A 20 13.08 10.18 31.47
C ALA A 20 12.49 9.86 32.84
N PRO A 21 12.55 10.80 33.81
CA PRO A 21 12.02 10.58 35.15
C PRO A 21 10.48 10.54 35.14
N GLU A 22 9.94 9.58 35.87
CA GLU A 22 8.52 9.54 36.23
C GLU A 22 8.21 10.67 37.25
N GLY A 23 7.10 11.35 37.01
CA GLY A 23 6.39 12.14 38.01
C GLY A 23 6.23 13.62 37.68
N GLY A 24 4.98 14.06 37.52
CA GLY A 24 4.65 15.48 37.58
C GLY A 24 3.27 15.84 37.01
N HIS A 25 2.28 15.87 37.85
CA HIS A 25 1.07 16.71 37.88
C HIS A 25 0.35 17.12 36.58
N ARG A 26 -0.93 16.70 36.52
CA ARG A 26 -1.96 17.27 35.64
C ARG A 26 -2.18 18.74 35.97
N GLU A 27 -1.82 19.64 35.08
CA GLU A 27 -2.38 20.98 35.04
C GLU A 27 -3.33 21.12 33.86
N SER A 28 -4.55 21.56 34.20
CA SER A 28 -5.60 21.91 33.24
C SER A 28 -5.21 23.19 32.50
N CYS A 29 -4.83 23.08 31.24
CA CYS A 29 -4.56 24.25 30.39
C CYS A 29 -5.84 24.64 29.66
N GLY A 30 -6.43 25.77 30.07
CA GLY A 30 -7.51 26.43 29.34
C GLY A 30 -6.99 26.96 28.00
N HIS A 31 -7.57 26.52 26.91
CA HIS A 31 -7.26 27.03 25.56
C HIS A 31 -8.14 28.23 25.25
N THR A 32 -7.53 29.41 25.23
CA THR A 32 -8.06 30.58 24.51
C THR A 32 -7.70 30.42 23.03
N ALA A 33 -8.73 30.40 22.19
CA ALA A 33 -8.58 30.34 20.74
C ALA A 33 -7.92 31.62 20.20
N SER A 34 -6.76 31.46 19.54
CA SER A 34 -6.26 32.43 18.56
C SER A 34 -5.71 31.68 17.35
N GLY A 35 -6.31 31.98 16.19
CA GLY A 35 -6.26 31.28 14.92
C GLY A 35 -4.90 30.91 14.36
N THR A 36 -4.79 29.66 14.09
CA THR A 36 -4.39 28.99 12.85
C THR A 36 -4.94 27.58 12.99
N ASP A 37 -5.91 27.22 12.16
CA ASP A 37 -6.58 25.92 12.15
C ASP A 37 -5.58 24.86 11.65
N VAL A 38 -4.68 24.41 12.51
CA VAL A 38 -3.81 23.26 12.25
C VAL A 38 -4.70 22.03 12.35
N ARG A 39 -5.30 21.62 11.22
CA ARG A 39 -6.09 20.39 11.15
C ARG A 39 -5.25 19.25 11.69
N ASN A 40 -5.82 18.47 12.60
CA ASN A 40 -5.18 17.22 13.05
C ASN A 40 -5.01 16.31 11.83
N PRO A 41 -3.77 16.02 11.37
CA PRO A 41 -3.52 15.28 10.13
C PRO A 41 -4.01 13.84 10.15
N ALA A 42 -4.30 13.29 11.34
CA ALA A 42 -4.90 11.97 11.48
C ALA A 42 -6.40 11.93 11.19
N ILE A 43 -7.08 13.08 11.07
CA ILE A 43 -8.51 13.11 10.71
C ILE A 43 -8.66 12.71 9.24
N ALA A 44 -9.55 11.75 8.99
CA ALA A 44 -9.79 11.25 7.64
C ALA A 44 -10.28 12.37 6.70
N ARG A 45 -9.64 12.49 5.53
CA ARG A 45 -10.04 13.45 4.49
C ARG A 45 -11.36 13.03 3.83
N TRP A 46 -11.57 11.74 3.63
CA TRP A 46 -12.74 11.16 2.94
C TRP A 46 -13.68 10.52 3.96
N GLN A 47 -14.63 11.32 4.44
CA GLN A 47 -15.66 10.88 5.38
C GLN A 47 -16.93 11.68 5.28
N THR A 48 -18.05 11.06 5.63
CA THR A 48 -19.35 11.70 5.81
C THR A 48 -19.79 11.58 7.26
N GLN A 49 -20.04 12.71 7.91
CA GLN A 49 -20.62 12.74 9.27
C GLN A 49 -22.14 12.70 9.18
N PHE A 50 -22.78 11.94 10.07
CA PHE A 50 -24.24 11.90 10.19
C PHE A 50 -24.70 12.91 11.24
N HIS A 51 -25.46 13.94 10.83
CA HIS A 51 -25.97 14.98 11.71
C HIS A 51 -27.36 14.61 12.29
N ASP A 52 -27.52 13.36 12.70
CA ASP A 52 -28.78 12.79 13.25
C ASP A 52 -28.74 12.62 14.77
N GLY A 53 -27.78 13.22 15.46
CA GLY A 53 -27.57 13.11 16.89
C GLY A 53 -26.93 11.80 17.35
N THR A 54 -26.54 10.91 16.41
CA THR A 54 -25.94 9.60 16.74
C THR A 54 -24.42 9.61 16.77
N ASN A 55 -23.77 10.69 16.34
CA ASN A 55 -22.32 10.79 16.14
C ASN A 55 -21.74 9.63 15.31
N ARG A 56 -22.53 9.06 14.39
CA ARG A 56 -22.02 8.12 13.39
C ARG A 56 -21.28 8.85 12.30
N ALA A 57 -20.30 8.16 11.71
CA ALA A 57 -19.61 8.64 10.52
C ALA A 57 -19.38 7.48 9.54
N ARG A 58 -19.37 7.80 8.24
CA ARG A 58 -19.04 6.86 7.18
C ARG A 58 -17.65 7.18 6.63
N CYS A 59 -16.78 6.16 6.59
CA CYS A 59 -15.49 6.24 5.93
C CYS A 59 -15.68 6.06 4.42
N GLU A 60 -15.25 7.04 3.62
CA GLU A 60 -15.41 7.05 2.16
C GLU A 60 -14.14 6.64 1.40
N LEU A 61 -13.08 6.25 2.10
CA LEU A 61 -11.77 6.00 1.52
C LEU A 61 -11.73 4.79 0.56
N CYS A 62 -12.52 3.78 0.83
CA CYS A 62 -12.54 2.57 0.00
C CYS A 62 -13.98 2.05 -0.19
N PRO A 63 -14.23 1.16 -1.16
CA PRO A 63 -15.58 0.67 -1.49
C PRO A 63 -16.33 -0.01 -0.34
N ARG A 64 -15.65 -0.34 0.77
CA ARG A 64 -16.33 -0.90 1.96
C ARG A 64 -17.28 0.08 2.63
N ARG A 65 -17.09 1.39 2.47
CA ARG A 65 -17.99 2.43 2.98
C ARG A 65 -18.43 2.18 4.43
N CYS A 66 -17.50 1.85 5.32
CA CYS A 66 -17.78 1.48 6.70
C CYS A 66 -18.54 2.60 7.45
N VAL A 67 -19.76 2.31 7.92
CA VAL A 67 -20.53 3.19 8.81
C VAL A 67 -20.20 2.82 10.24
N LEU A 68 -19.60 3.74 10.98
CA LEU A 68 -19.04 3.51 12.32
C LEU A 68 -19.77 4.32 13.38
N LYS A 69 -20.15 3.66 14.47
CA LYS A 69 -20.61 4.31 15.71
C LYS A 69 -19.39 4.88 16.47
N PRO A 70 -19.57 5.83 17.41
CA PRO A 70 -18.50 6.27 18.30
C PRO A 70 -17.74 5.10 18.93
N GLY A 71 -16.38 5.14 18.87
CA GLY A 71 -15.50 4.08 19.35
C GLY A 71 -15.39 2.84 18.45
N GLN A 72 -16.19 2.71 17.40
CA GLN A 72 -16.15 1.57 16.47
C GLN A 72 -15.03 1.75 15.44
N ARG A 73 -14.45 0.59 15.05
CA ARG A 73 -13.40 0.50 14.02
C ARG A 73 -13.93 -0.06 12.71
N GLY A 74 -13.38 0.41 11.59
CA GLY A 74 -13.65 -0.12 10.27
C GLY A 74 -13.07 -1.54 10.06
N PHE A 75 -13.38 -2.13 8.91
CA PHE A 75 -12.86 -3.45 8.53
C PHE A 75 -11.32 -3.51 8.59
N CYS A 76 -10.64 -2.44 8.14
CA CYS A 76 -9.18 -2.34 8.17
C CYS A 76 -8.58 -2.26 9.58
N PHE A 77 -9.40 -2.03 10.60
CA PHE A 77 -9.05 -1.89 12.02
C PHE A 77 -8.35 -0.57 12.40
N VAL A 78 -7.76 0.14 11.47
CA VAL A 78 -6.91 1.32 11.72
C VAL A 78 -7.63 2.65 11.49
N ARG A 79 -8.90 2.60 11.10
CA ARG A 79 -9.78 3.77 11.03
C ARG A 79 -10.91 3.59 12.01
N SER A 80 -11.04 4.53 12.93
CA SER A 80 -12.04 4.49 14.02
C SER A 80 -12.82 5.80 14.09
N ASN A 81 -14.02 5.72 14.64
CA ASN A 81 -14.87 6.88 14.87
C ASN A 81 -14.62 7.46 16.27
N HIS A 82 -14.13 8.68 16.33
CA HIS A 82 -13.99 9.49 17.54
C HIS A 82 -15.06 10.59 17.54
N ASP A 83 -16.18 10.32 18.23
CA ASP A 83 -17.30 11.26 18.42
C ASP A 83 -17.82 11.93 17.13
N GLY A 84 -17.95 11.15 16.06
CA GLY A 84 -18.47 11.59 14.77
C GLY A 84 -17.38 11.89 13.73
N LEU A 85 -16.11 11.79 14.10
CA LEU A 85 -14.98 11.94 13.18
C LEU A 85 -14.27 10.59 12.95
N ILE A 86 -14.00 10.26 11.70
CA ILE A 86 -13.12 9.12 11.39
C ILE A 86 -11.67 9.59 11.51
N VAL A 87 -10.87 8.80 12.24
CA VAL A 87 -9.46 9.08 12.50
C VAL A 87 -8.61 7.89 12.06
N SER A 88 -7.44 8.16 11.49
CA SER A 88 -6.39 7.19 11.19
C SER A 88 -5.53 6.97 12.43
N ASP A 89 -5.73 5.84 13.12
CA ASP A 89 -5.03 5.54 14.38
C ASP A 89 -3.55 5.17 14.18
N THR A 90 -3.11 5.04 12.94
CA THR A 90 -1.72 4.69 12.58
C THR A 90 -0.94 5.87 11.99
N TYR A 91 -1.52 7.07 11.95
CA TYR A 91 -0.81 8.25 11.45
C TYR A 91 0.46 8.52 12.26
N GLY A 92 1.58 8.74 11.57
CA GLY A 92 2.88 9.00 12.19
C GLY A 92 3.54 7.78 12.84
N ARG A 93 3.04 6.55 12.59
CA ARG A 93 3.55 5.31 13.19
C ARG A 93 3.80 4.25 12.12
N SER A 94 4.90 3.51 12.26
CA SER A 94 5.31 2.47 11.32
C SER A 94 5.49 1.12 12.01
N SER A 95 5.23 0.03 11.26
CA SER A 95 5.54 -1.34 11.65
C SER A 95 7.01 -1.72 11.42
N GLY A 96 7.78 -0.86 10.77
CA GLY A 96 9.20 -1.04 10.47
C GLY A 96 9.60 -0.46 9.12
N PHE A 97 10.91 -0.34 8.93
CA PHE A 97 11.51 0.20 7.71
C PHE A 97 12.50 -0.81 7.13
N ALA A 98 12.60 -0.86 5.80
CA ALA A 98 13.65 -1.61 5.10
C ALA A 98 14.13 -0.81 3.89
N VAL A 99 15.43 -0.96 3.56
CA VAL A 99 15.99 -0.43 2.32
C VAL A 99 16.18 -1.59 1.36
N ASP A 100 15.62 -1.48 0.17
CA ASP A 100 15.61 -2.52 -0.84
C ASP A 100 15.92 -1.90 -2.24
N PRO A 101 16.28 -2.70 -3.25
CA PRO A 101 16.19 -2.27 -4.64
C PRO A 101 14.73 -1.98 -5.05
N VAL A 102 14.53 -1.01 -5.95
CA VAL A 102 13.19 -0.60 -6.42
C VAL A 102 12.44 -1.75 -7.09
N GLU A 103 13.14 -2.67 -7.73
CA GLU A 103 12.58 -3.87 -8.37
C GLU A 103 11.88 -4.81 -7.39
N LYS A 104 12.18 -4.71 -6.09
CA LYS A 104 11.42 -5.43 -5.05
C LYS A 104 10.03 -4.85 -4.79
N LYS A 105 9.72 -3.68 -5.35
CA LYS A 105 8.41 -3.04 -5.30
C LYS A 105 7.61 -3.29 -6.57
N PRO A 106 7.85 -4.37 -7.26
CA PRO A 106 7.71 -4.70 -8.67
C PRO A 106 7.64 -3.47 -9.60
N LEU A 107 8.67 -2.64 -9.53
CA LEU A 107 8.86 -1.48 -10.40
C LEU A 107 10.21 -1.66 -11.13
N ASN A 108 10.18 -2.31 -12.29
CA ASN A 108 11.38 -2.65 -13.04
C ASN A 108 11.75 -1.58 -14.07
N HIS A 109 10.81 -0.71 -14.42
CA HIS A 109 10.98 0.34 -15.42
C HIS A 109 11.01 1.74 -14.79
N PHE A 110 10.71 1.86 -13.49
CA PHE A 110 10.80 3.12 -12.75
C PHE A 110 12.14 3.19 -12.01
N HIS A 111 13.05 4.06 -12.44
CA HIS A 111 14.39 4.25 -11.87
C HIS A 111 15.14 2.94 -11.56
N PRO A 112 15.34 2.05 -12.55
CA PRO A 112 15.91 0.72 -12.33
C PRO A 112 17.30 0.79 -11.70
N GLY A 113 17.56 -0.10 -10.72
CA GLY A 113 18.80 -0.14 -9.96
C GLY A 113 18.88 0.86 -8.80
N SER A 114 17.86 1.71 -8.61
CA SER A 114 17.83 2.66 -7.50
C SER A 114 17.45 2.00 -6.17
N SER A 115 17.71 2.71 -5.08
CA SER A 115 17.35 2.29 -3.72
C SER A 115 15.99 2.85 -3.29
N VAL A 116 15.25 2.11 -2.46
CA VAL A 116 13.97 2.53 -1.93
C VAL A 116 13.86 2.26 -0.42
N LEU A 117 13.48 3.28 0.35
CA LEU A 117 13.10 3.13 1.76
C LEU A 117 11.62 2.73 1.84
N SER A 118 11.36 1.54 2.31
CA SER A 118 10.02 0.95 2.36
C SER A 118 9.47 0.92 3.76
N PHE A 119 8.20 1.29 3.92
CA PHE A 119 7.52 1.13 5.18
C PHE A 119 6.02 0.85 5.02
N GLY A 120 5.43 0.37 6.09
CA GLY A 120 3.99 0.18 6.23
C GLY A 120 3.52 0.49 7.63
N THR A 121 2.24 0.36 7.84
CA THR A 121 1.59 0.52 9.14
C THR A 121 0.96 -0.79 9.59
N ALA A 122 -0.22 -0.77 10.19
CA ALA A 122 -1.02 -1.96 10.48
C ALA A 122 -2.35 -1.91 9.73
N GLY A 123 -3.02 -3.05 9.66
CA GLY A 123 -4.34 -3.18 9.04
C GLY A 123 -4.30 -3.21 7.52
N CYS A 124 -5.43 -3.58 6.91
CA CYS A 124 -5.62 -3.61 5.46
C CYS A 124 -7.12 -3.66 5.14
N ASN A 125 -7.53 -3.02 4.06
CA ASN A 125 -8.91 -3.06 3.59
C ASN A 125 -9.26 -4.32 2.77
N SER A 126 -8.23 -5.13 2.42
CA SER A 126 -8.41 -6.41 1.74
C SER A 126 -8.38 -7.60 2.71
N GLY A 127 -9.05 -8.70 2.36
CA GLY A 127 -9.18 -9.92 3.15
C GLY A 127 -8.33 -11.10 2.67
N CYS A 128 -7.30 -10.87 1.84
CA CYS A 128 -6.53 -11.90 1.13
C CYS A 128 -6.18 -13.13 1.99
N ARG A 129 -6.57 -14.32 1.52
CA ARG A 129 -6.30 -15.59 2.20
C ARG A 129 -4.84 -16.03 2.04
N PHE A 130 -4.13 -15.50 1.05
CA PHE A 130 -2.72 -15.77 0.73
C PHE A 130 -1.76 -14.68 1.22
N CYS A 131 -2.18 -13.79 2.12
CA CYS A 131 -1.40 -12.63 2.52
C CYS A 131 -0.05 -13.03 3.14
N GLN A 132 1.06 -12.60 2.55
CA GLN A 132 2.40 -12.84 3.07
C GLN A 132 2.72 -11.97 4.30
N ASN A 133 2.11 -10.77 4.37
CA ASN A 133 2.26 -9.83 5.47
C ASN A 133 1.05 -9.88 6.43
N TRP A 134 0.46 -11.08 6.63
CA TRP A 134 -0.76 -11.24 7.42
C TRP A 134 -0.62 -10.79 8.87
N ASP A 135 0.57 -10.86 9.43
CA ASP A 135 0.86 -10.48 10.82
C ASP A 135 0.64 -8.98 11.08
N ILE A 136 0.95 -8.10 10.11
CA ILE A 136 0.66 -6.67 10.18
C ILE A 136 -0.69 -6.31 9.53
N ALA A 137 -0.98 -6.89 8.35
CA ALA A 137 -2.21 -6.60 7.60
C ALA A 137 -3.48 -7.05 8.33
N LYS A 138 -3.39 -8.08 9.17
CA LYS A 138 -4.51 -8.61 9.99
C LYS A 138 -4.37 -8.30 11.48
N ALA A 139 -3.41 -7.43 11.86
CA ALA A 139 -3.25 -6.99 13.24
C ALA A 139 -4.57 -6.43 13.81
N ARG A 140 -4.82 -6.75 15.07
CA ARG A 140 -5.96 -6.25 15.86
C ARG A 140 -5.51 -5.54 17.13
N SER A 141 -4.21 -5.25 17.24
CA SER A 141 -3.58 -4.40 18.23
C SER A 141 -2.52 -3.53 17.55
N PHE A 142 -2.11 -2.47 18.21
CA PHE A 142 -1.07 -1.56 17.70
C PHE A 142 0.31 -1.82 18.30
N ASP A 143 0.49 -2.93 19.02
CA ASP A 143 1.73 -3.28 19.73
C ASP A 143 2.96 -3.38 18.80
N ARG A 144 2.72 -3.68 17.52
CA ARG A 144 3.76 -3.76 16.49
C ARG A 144 4.05 -2.42 15.79
N LEU A 145 3.32 -1.36 16.09
CA LEU A 145 3.61 0.00 15.60
C LEU A 145 4.60 0.68 16.56
N GLY A 146 5.80 0.09 16.64
CA GLY A 146 6.79 0.51 17.63
C GLY A 146 7.62 1.73 17.24
N MET A 147 7.53 2.19 15.99
CA MET A 147 8.34 3.30 15.49
C MET A 147 7.47 4.52 15.19
N GLU A 148 7.69 5.59 15.97
CA GLU A 148 7.15 6.90 15.63
C GLU A 148 8.01 7.52 14.53
N ALA A 149 7.38 7.96 13.45
CA ALA A 149 8.03 8.59 12.31
C ALA A 149 7.08 9.59 11.66
N SER A 150 7.34 10.89 11.87
CA SER A 150 6.59 11.90 11.12
C SER A 150 6.94 11.85 9.63
N PRO A 151 6.08 12.38 8.73
CA PRO A 151 6.36 12.53 7.31
C PRO A 151 7.75 13.11 7.03
N GLU A 152 8.09 14.21 7.66
CA GLU A 152 9.37 14.92 7.48
C GLU A 152 10.55 14.07 7.95
N LYS A 153 10.37 13.29 9.04
CA LYS A 153 11.41 12.41 9.55
C LYS A 153 11.74 11.30 8.58
N ILE A 154 10.74 10.72 7.91
CA ILE A 154 10.94 9.68 6.89
C ILE A 154 11.69 10.25 5.70
N ALA A 155 11.23 11.38 5.18
CA ALA A 155 11.86 12.07 4.05
C ALA A 155 13.32 12.45 4.37
N GLN A 156 13.59 12.99 5.55
CA GLN A 156 14.93 13.36 5.98
C GLN A 156 15.86 12.14 6.10
N VAL A 157 15.37 11.02 6.65
CA VAL A 157 16.17 9.77 6.75
C VAL A 157 16.49 9.22 5.36
N ALA A 158 15.59 9.30 4.39
CA ALA A 158 15.87 8.90 3.02
C ALA A 158 16.92 9.80 2.38
N ALA A 159 16.79 11.13 2.51
CA ALA A 159 17.75 12.11 1.99
C ALA A 159 19.15 11.92 2.60
N ASP A 160 19.26 11.82 3.95
CA ASP A 160 20.53 11.64 4.66
C ASP A 160 21.29 10.38 4.24
N ARG A 161 20.58 9.39 3.69
CA ARG A 161 21.13 8.11 3.24
C ARG A 161 21.33 8.02 1.72
N GLY A 162 21.01 9.07 0.98
CA GLY A 162 21.06 9.07 -0.48
C GLY A 162 20.13 8.02 -1.10
N ILE A 163 18.93 7.83 -0.53
CA ILE A 163 17.92 6.90 -1.03
C ILE A 163 17.00 7.67 -1.96
N ASP A 164 16.79 7.13 -3.18
CA ASP A 164 16.11 7.83 -4.26
C ASP A 164 14.59 7.87 -4.10
N SER A 165 14.01 6.86 -3.41
CA SER A 165 12.57 6.70 -3.33
C SER A 165 12.09 6.28 -1.94
N VAL A 166 10.83 6.61 -1.60
CA VAL A 166 10.12 6.10 -0.43
C VAL A 166 8.90 5.32 -0.91
N ALA A 167 8.76 4.05 -0.48
CA ALA A 167 7.65 3.18 -0.85
C ALA A 167 6.70 2.92 0.31
N PHE A 168 5.42 3.20 0.08
CA PHE A 168 4.29 2.87 0.94
C PHE A 168 3.83 1.44 0.61
N THR A 169 4.08 0.46 1.50
CA THR A 169 3.95 -0.97 1.18
C THR A 169 3.70 -1.85 2.41
N TYR A 170 3.86 -3.17 2.28
CA TYR A 170 3.68 -4.25 3.26
C TYR A 170 2.21 -4.51 3.61
N ASN A 171 1.47 -3.57 4.21
CA ASN A 171 0.02 -3.51 4.17
C ASN A 171 -0.41 -2.53 3.08
N ASP A 172 -1.71 -2.42 2.82
CA ASP A 172 -2.18 -1.52 1.76
C ASP A 172 -2.06 -0.05 2.19
N PRO A 173 -1.33 0.83 1.45
CA PRO A 173 -1.18 2.24 1.78
C PRO A 173 -2.50 3.02 1.78
N ILE A 174 -3.52 2.52 1.10
CA ILE A 174 -4.86 3.13 1.10
C ILE A 174 -5.37 3.30 2.53
N VAL A 175 -5.15 2.36 3.45
CA VAL A 175 -5.70 2.48 4.81
C VAL A 175 -5.03 3.55 5.65
N PHE A 176 -3.86 4.04 5.23
CA PHE A 176 -3.14 5.17 5.83
C PHE A 176 -2.87 6.30 4.83
N ALA A 177 -3.80 6.53 3.90
CA ALA A 177 -3.63 7.43 2.75
C ALA A 177 -3.20 8.85 3.14
N GLU A 178 -3.77 9.44 4.20
CA GLU A 178 -3.40 10.77 4.67
C GLU A 178 -1.92 10.83 5.06
N TYR A 179 -1.44 9.82 5.79
CA TYR A 179 -0.05 9.73 6.19
C TYR A 179 0.89 9.48 5.00
N ALA A 180 0.44 8.67 4.02
CA ALA A 180 1.20 8.44 2.79
C ALA A 180 1.31 9.72 1.95
N ILE A 181 0.23 10.49 1.80
CA ILE A 181 0.21 11.75 1.05
C ILE A 181 1.11 12.79 1.71
N ASP A 182 0.97 13.01 3.02
CA ASP A 182 1.79 13.99 3.73
C ASP A 182 3.28 13.59 3.70
N THR A 183 3.58 12.28 3.75
CA THR A 183 4.96 11.77 3.58
C THR A 183 5.47 11.96 2.16
N ALA A 184 4.62 11.78 1.16
CA ALA A 184 4.97 12.00 -0.25
C ALA A 184 5.30 13.48 -0.52
N GLU A 185 4.53 14.41 0.03
CA GLU A 185 4.79 15.84 -0.05
C GLU A 185 6.15 16.20 0.58
N ALA A 186 6.44 15.64 1.77
CA ALA A 186 7.74 15.84 2.43
C ALA A 186 8.91 15.24 1.61
N CYS A 187 8.72 14.08 0.97
CA CYS A 187 9.69 13.43 0.10
C CYS A 187 10.00 14.29 -1.14
N ARG A 188 8.96 14.78 -1.84
CA ARG A 188 9.12 15.64 -3.02
C ARG A 188 9.89 16.91 -2.69
N ALA A 189 9.64 17.53 -1.53
CA ALA A 189 10.37 18.72 -1.09
C ALA A 189 11.89 18.50 -0.97
N LEU A 190 12.34 17.24 -0.87
CA LEU A 190 13.74 16.82 -0.81
C LEU A 190 14.22 16.09 -2.08
N GLY A 191 13.42 16.08 -3.15
CA GLY A 191 13.77 15.42 -4.43
C GLY A 191 13.72 13.89 -4.35
N ILE A 192 12.92 13.32 -3.46
CA ILE A 192 12.75 11.87 -3.26
C ILE A 192 11.42 11.44 -3.88
N HIS A 193 11.42 10.33 -4.61
CA HIS A 193 10.26 9.82 -5.32
C HIS A 193 9.32 9.01 -4.42
N PRO A 194 8.04 9.43 -4.21
CA PRO A 194 7.05 8.64 -3.50
C PRO A 194 6.47 7.54 -4.40
N ILE A 195 6.42 6.31 -3.87
CA ILE A 195 5.96 5.12 -4.60
C ILE A 195 4.89 4.39 -3.79
N ALA A 196 3.78 3.99 -4.43
CA ALA A 196 2.76 3.14 -3.83
C ALA A 196 2.87 1.69 -4.30
N VAL A 197 2.77 0.72 -3.37
CA VAL A 197 2.53 -0.69 -3.67
C VAL A 197 1.20 -1.07 -3.04
N THR A 198 0.16 -1.24 -3.87
CA THR A 198 -1.24 -1.28 -3.42
C THR A 198 -2.06 -2.35 -4.13
N ALA A 199 -3.15 -2.79 -3.49
CA ALA A 199 -4.17 -3.62 -4.13
C ALA A 199 -5.21 -2.81 -4.94
N GLY A 200 -5.10 -1.50 -5.00
CA GLY A 200 -5.99 -0.65 -5.79
C GLY A 200 -7.45 -0.60 -5.31
N TYR A 201 -7.80 -1.17 -4.14
CA TYR A 201 -9.18 -1.19 -3.65
C TYR A 201 -9.53 0.14 -2.97
N MET A 202 -9.70 1.17 -3.78
CA MET A 202 -9.89 2.56 -3.39
C MET A 202 -11.15 3.14 -4.02
N SER A 203 -11.83 4.04 -3.32
CA SER A 203 -13.02 4.73 -3.83
C SER A 203 -12.65 5.83 -4.82
N ALA A 204 -13.58 6.13 -5.73
CA ALA A 204 -13.42 7.18 -6.75
C ALA A 204 -13.08 8.55 -6.13
N GLU A 205 -13.65 8.85 -4.97
CA GLU A 205 -13.45 10.13 -4.27
C GLU A 205 -12.04 10.31 -3.72
N ALA A 206 -11.34 9.21 -3.44
CA ALA A 206 -10.01 9.26 -2.83
C ALA A 206 -8.87 9.09 -3.86
N ARG A 207 -9.14 8.50 -5.03
CA ARG A 207 -8.15 8.25 -6.09
C ARG A 207 -7.37 9.49 -6.52
N PRO A 208 -8.03 10.66 -6.79
CA PRO A 208 -7.31 11.83 -7.30
C PRO A 208 -6.24 12.33 -6.34
N ASP A 209 -6.58 12.50 -5.07
CA ASP A 209 -5.64 13.02 -4.08
C ASP A 209 -4.49 12.03 -3.81
N PHE A 210 -4.80 10.72 -3.76
CA PHE A 210 -3.80 9.71 -3.46
C PHE A 210 -2.79 9.54 -4.61
N TYR A 211 -3.27 9.36 -5.84
CA TYR A 211 -2.37 9.14 -6.97
C TYR A 211 -1.62 10.41 -7.39
N ALA A 212 -2.21 11.60 -7.24
CA ALA A 212 -1.49 12.84 -7.48
C ALA A 212 -0.28 13.02 -6.53
N ALA A 213 -0.29 12.37 -5.37
CA ALA A 213 0.85 12.41 -4.46
C ALA A 213 1.97 11.42 -4.84
N MET A 214 1.74 10.47 -5.77
CA MET A 214 2.69 9.41 -6.14
C MET A 214 3.39 9.72 -7.46
N ASP A 215 4.68 9.38 -7.56
CA ASP A 215 5.42 9.41 -8.84
C ASP A 215 5.25 8.07 -9.56
N ALA A 216 5.16 6.97 -8.79
CA ALA A 216 4.91 5.65 -9.35
C ALA A 216 4.01 4.79 -8.45
N ALA A 217 3.35 3.80 -9.05
CA ALA A 217 2.60 2.79 -8.35
C ALA A 217 2.81 1.40 -8.96
N ASN A 218 3.00 0.39 -8.11
CA ASN A 218 2.72 -0.99 -8.49
C ASN A 218 1.34 -1.35 -7.94
N ILE A 219 0.43 -1.78 -8.82
CA ILE A 219 -0.93 -2.14 -8.45
C ILE A 219 -1.12 -3.65 -8.65
N ASP A 220 -1.49 -4.34 -7.57
CA ASP A 220 -1.79 -5.76 -7.62
C ASP A 220 -3.16 -6.01 -8.28
N LEU A 221 -3.17 -6.48 -9.53
CA LEU A 221 -4.33 -7.10 -10.17
C LEU A 221 -4.33 -8.59 -9.82
N LYS A 222 -4.99 -8.93 -8.71
CA LYS A 222 -4.80 -10.21 -8.02
C LYS A 222 -5.42 -11.42 -8.72
N GLY A 223 -6.20 -11.22 -9.76
CA GLY A 223 -6.88 -12.21 -10.59
C GLY A 223 -7.95 -11.54 -11.44
N PHE A 224 -8.59 -12.29 -12.34
CA PHE A 224 -9.48 -11.69 -13.33
C PHE A 224 -10.91 -12.25 -13.31
N THR A 225 -11.39 -12.64 -12.11
CA THR A 225 -12.80 -12.98 -11.89
C THR A 225 -13.33 -12.38 -10.61
N GLU A 226 -14.62 -11.97 -10.62
CA GLU A 226 -15.31 -11.48 -9.42
C GLU A 226 -15.39 -12.56 -8.34
N GLU A 227 -15.52 -13.84 -8.74
CA GLU A 227 -15.53 -14.96 -7.79
C GLU A 227 -14.23 -15.07 -7.02
N PHE A 228 -13.07 -14.95 -7.69
CA PHE A 228 -11.76 -14.92 -7.05
C PHE A 228 -11.64 -13.74 -6.10
N TYR A 229 -12.00 -12.54 -6.57
CA TYR A 229 -11.92 -11.33 -5.76
C TYR A 229 -12.78 -11.44 -4.49
N TRP A 230 -14.03 -11.88 -4.63
CA TRP A 230 -14.91 -12.02 -3.48
C TRP A 230 -14.45 -13.11 -2.51
N LYS A 231 -14.16 -14.32 -3.00
CA LYS A 231 -13.87 -15.51 -2.16
C LYS A 231 -12.45 -15.54 -1.60
N VAL A 232 -11.46 -14.99 -2.33
CA VAL A 232 -10.04 -15.11 -2.00
C VAL A 232 -9.46 -13.83 -1.43
N THR A 233 -9.84 -12.68 -1.99
CA THR A 233 -9.35 -11.36 -1.51
C THR A 233 -10.35 -10.63 -0.62
N GLY A 234 -11.63 -10.97 -0.69
CA GLY A 234 -12.72 -10.29 0.04
C GLY A 234 -12.94 -8.85 -0.42
N THR A 235 -12.68 -8.57 -1.68
CA THR A 235 -12.87 -7.28 -2.38
C THR A 235 -13.61 -7.51 -3.69
N HIS A 236 -13.80 -6.50 -4.52
CA HIS A 236 -14.48 -6.60 -5.82
C HIS A 236 -13.54 -6.23 -6.95
N LEU A 237 -13.58 -6.99 -8.04
CA LEU A 237 -12.73 -6.79 -9.22
C LEU A 237 -13.01 -5.44 -9.88
N ALA A 238 -14.28 -5.08 -10.07
CA ALA A 238 -14.68 -3.85 -10.76
C ALA A 238 -14.05 -2.60 -10.12
N ASP A 239 -14.06 -2.47 -8.79
CA ASP A 239 -13.47 -1.33 -8.07
C ASP A 239 -11.95 -1.21 -8.31
N VAL A 240 -11.27 -2.37 -8.45
CA VAL A 240 -9.82 -2.40 -8.70
C VAL A 240 -9.52 -2.02 -10.14
N LEU A 241 -10.28 -2.55 -11.11
CA LEU A 241 -10.14 -2.18 -12.53
C LEU A 241 -10.36 -0.69 -12.76
N GLU A 242 -11.39 -0.10 -12.15
CA GLU A 242 -11.62 1.35 -12.20
C GLU A 242 -10.44 2.15 -11.60
N THR A 243 -9.82 1.62 -10.55
CA THR A 243 -8.66 2.28 -9.94
C THR A 243 -7.42 2.20 -10.83
N ILE A 244 -7.19 1.04 -11.47
CA ILE A 244 -6.07 0.85 -12.40
C ILE A 244 -6.27 1.75 -13.63
N ASP A 245 -7.47 1.78 -14.21
CA ASP A 245 -7.80 2.62 -15.36
C ASP A 245 -7.53 4.10 -15.04
N TYR A 246 -8.04 4.59 -13.91
CA TYR A 246 -7.77 5.96 -13.44
C TYR A 246 -6.27 6.23 -13.26
N ALA A 247 -5.54 5.31 -12.60
CA ALA A 247 -4.12 5.51 -12.28
C ALA A 247 -3.26 5.62 -13.55
N VAL A 248 -3.57 4.82 -14.58
CA VAL A 248 -2.82 4.80 -15.85
C VAL A 248 -3.23 5.96 -16.76
N ASN A 249 -4.52 6.19 -16.94
CA ASN A 249 -5.01 7.09 -17.98
C ASN A 249 -5.19 8.55 -17.50
N GLU A 250 -5.56 8.75 -16.22
CA GLU A 250 -5.98 10.06 -15.72
C GLU A 250 -5.04 10.67 -14.68
N ALA A 251 -4.41 9.83 -13.84
CA ALA A 251 -3.63 10.33 -12.71
C ALA A 251 -2.42 11.15 -13.16
N ARG A 252 -2.22 12.30 -12.52
CA ARG A 252 -1.09 13.21 -12.78
C ARG A 252 -0.46 13.64 -11.48
N THR A 253 0.87 13.79 -11.50
CA THR A 253 1.62 14.42 -10.42
C THR A 253 1.31 15.92 -10.34
N PRO A 254 1.69 16.63 -9.28
CA PRO A 254 1.53 18.08 -9.19
C PRO A 254 2.22 18.85 -10.34
N GLU A 255 3.26 18.27 -10.93
CA GLU A 255 4.00 18.82 -12.07
C GLU A 255 3.29 18.56 -13.42
N GLY A 256 2.21 17.77 -13.42
CA GLY A 256 1.41 17.42 -14.61
C GLY A 256 1.89 16.19 -15.36
N GLU A 257 2.91 15.49 -14.84
CA GLU A 257 3.41 14.24 -15.41
C GLU A 257 2.45 13.08 -15.11
N HIS A 258 2.42 12.08 -15.98
CA HIS A 258 1.71 10.84 -15.70
C HIS A 258 2.34 10.09 -14.53
N VAL A 259 1.51 9.57 -13.62
CA VAL A 259 1.97 8.60 -12.64
C VAL A 259 2.43 7.33 -13.35
N TRP A 260 3.65 6.87 -13.08
CA TRP A 260 4.14 5.61 -13.66
C TRP A 260 3.44 4.42 -13.01
N VAL A 261 2.87 3.52 -13.78
CA VAL A 261 2.16 2.35 -13.25
C VAL A 261 2.72 1.06 -13.83
N GLU A 262 3.02 0.10 -12.96
CA GLU A 262 3.28 -1.30 -13.31
C GLU A 262 2.27 -2.19 -12.57
N LEU A 263 1.82 -3.27 -13.20
CA LEU A 263 0.84 -4.19 -12.62
C LEU A 263 1.50 -5.47 -12.14
N THR A 264 0.93 -6.10 -11.11
CA THR A 264 1.41 -7.40 -10.63
C THR A 264 0.26 -8.37 -10.41
N THR A 265 0.37 -9.58 -10.98
CA THR A 265 -0.53 -10.71 -10.74
C THR A 265 0.22 -11.85 -10.06
N LEU A 266 -0.18 -12.18 -8.83
CA LEU A 266 0.31 -13.36 -8.13
C LEU A 266 -0.49 -14.58 -8.60
N LEU A 267 0.15 -15.47 -9.35
CA LEU A 267 -0.50 -16.68 -9.86
C LEU A 267 -0.60 -17.75 -8.78
N ILE A 268 -1.81 -18.20 -8.49
CA ILE A 268 -2.12 -19.19 -7.45
C ILE A 268 -2.69 -20.45 -8.10
N PRO A 269 -2.02 -21.59 -8.04
CA PRO A 269 -2.45 -22.82 -8.71
C PRO A 269 -3.89 -23.21 -8.38
N GLY A 270 -4.71 -23.38 -9.44
CA GLY A 270 -6.11 -23.75 -9.35
C GLY A 270 -7.08 -22.66 -8.91
N PHE A 271 -6.63 -21.38 -8.86
CA PHE A 271 -7.48 -20.25 -8.47
C PHE A 271 -7.56 -19.17 -9.56
N ASN A 272 -6.44 -18.72 -10.10
CA ASN A 272 -6.36 -17.62 -11.08
C ASN A 272 -5.28 -17.87 -12.13
N ASP A 273 -4.89 -19.14 -12.34
CA ASP A 273 -3.81 -19.53 -13.24
C ASP A 273 -4.28 -20.28 -14.49
N ASP A 274 -5.58 -20.32 -14.77
CA ASP A 274 -6.12 -20.90 -15.99
C ASP A 274 -6.01 -19.94 -17.19
N ASP A 275 -5.92 -20.53 -18.41
CA ASP A 275 -5.69 -19.77 -19.64
C ASP A 275 -6.79 -18.75 -19.92
N ALA A 276 -8.05 -19.07 -19.61
CA ALA A 276 -9.17 -18.17 -19.90
C ALA A 276 -9.08 -16.89 -19.07
N GLN A 277 -8.71 -16.97 -17.78
CA GLN A 277 -8.49 -15.80 -16.95
C GLN A 277 -7.26 -14.99 -17.39
N LEU A 278 -6.16 -15.66 -17.77
CA LEU A 278 -4.94 -15.00 -18.25
C LEU A 278 -5.17 -14.26 -19.57
N HIS A 279 -5.84 -14.87 -20.53
CA HIS A 279 -6.23 -14.20 -21.78
C HIS A 279 -7.14 -13.00 -21.52
N ALA A 280 -8.16 -13.16 -20.66
CA ALA A 280 -9.09 -12.08 -20.33
C ALA A 280 -8.39 -10.89 -19.66
N GLU A 281 -7.46 -11.16 -18.72
CA GLU A 281 -6.66 -10.14 -18.05
C GLU A 281 -5.76 -9.38 -19.03
N CYS A 282 -4.99 -10.08 -19.85
CA CYS A 282 -4.09 -9.47 -20.82
C CYS A 282 -4.84 -8.70 -21.92
N THR A 283 -5.96 -9.24 -22.40
CA THR A 283 -6.84 -8.54 -23.35
C THR A 283 -7.36 -7.24 -22.75
N TRP A 284 -7.86 -7.27 -21.50
CA TRP A 284 -8.36 -6.08 -20.83
C TRP A 284 -7.25 -5.01 -20.65
N ILE A 285 -6.06 -5.41 -20.23
CA ILE A 285 -4.91 -4.50 -20.09
C ILE A 285 -4.62 -3.84 -21.44
N ARG A 286 -4.47 -4.62 -22.52
CA ARG A 286 -4.20 -4.08 -23.86
C ARG A 286 -5.28 -3.09 -24.32
N GLU A 287 -6.55 -3.42 -24.11
CA GLU A 287 -7.68 -2.64 -24.64
C GLU A 287 -7.96 -1.37 -23.84
N HIS A 288 -7.76 -1.38 -22.53
CA HIS A 288 -8.08 -0.24 -21.66
C HIS A 288 -6.87 0.60 -21.27
N LEU A 289 -5.70 -0.02 -21.15
CA LEU A 289 -4.50 0.66 -20.67
C LEU A 289 -3.43 0.83 -21.76
N GLY A 290 -3.53 0.04 -22.83
CA GLY A 290 -2.53 -0.01 -23.89
C GLY A 290 -1.48 -1.11 -23.69
N PRO A 291 -0.70 -1.43 -24.75
CA PRO A 291 0.25 -2.54 -24.74
C PRO A 291 1.53 -2.28 -23.95
N ASP A 292 1.76 -1.04 -23.53
CA ASP A 292 3.03 -0.60 -22.93
C ASP A 292 3.01 -0.56 -21.40
N VAL A 293 1.90 -0.90 -20.74
CA VAL A 293 1.84 -1.02 -19.29
C VAL A 293 2.52 -2.31 -18.84
N PRO A 294 3.60 -2.25 -18.05
CA PRO A 294 4.32 -3.45 -17.63
C PRO A 294 3.49 -4.34 -16.72
N LEU A 295 3.43 -5.64 -17.04
CA LEU A 295 2.74 -6.66 -16.25
C LEU A 295 3.76 -7.64 -15.65
N HIS A 296 3.67 -7.87 -14.34
CA HIS A 296 4.50 -8.83 -13.62
C HIS A 296 3.67 -10.05 -13.21
N PHE A 297 4.03 -11.23 -13.67
CA PHE A 297 3.54 -12.47 -13.09
C PHE A 297 4.49 -12.97 -11.99
N SER A 298 3.97 -13.21 -10.80
CA SER A 298 4.76 -13.67 -9.67
C SER A 298 4.27 -15.01 -9.14
N ALA A 299 5.21 -15.84 -8.65
CA ALA A 299 4.90 -17.16 -8.10
C ALA A 299 4.34 -17.04 -6.69
N PHE A 300 3.25 -17.76 -6.44
CA PHE A 300 2.69 -17.96 -5.11
C PHE A 300 3.53 -18.97 -4.31
N HIS A 301 3.67 -18.70 -3.03
CA HIS A 301 4.14 -19.67 -2.02
C HIS A 301 3.08 -19.82 -0.92
N PRO A 302 2.90 -21.04 -0.35
CA PRO A 302 1.97 -21.27 0.75
C PRO A 302 2.14 -20.26 1.88
N SER A 303 1.03 -19.57 2.22
CA SER A 303 1.04 -18.55 3.27
C SER A 303 -0.34 -18.38 3.89
N TYR A 304 -0.36 -18.00 5.17
CA TYR A 304 -1.53 -17.64 5.98
C TYR A 304 -2.63 -18.72 5.96
N ARG A 305 -3.71 -18.53 5.17
CA ARG A 305 -4.87 -19.45 5.08
C ARG A 305 -4.85 -20.33 3.84
N MET A 306 -3.76 -20.34 3.10
CA MET A 306 -3.57 -21.16 1.89
C MET A 306 -2.27 -21.95 2.00
N MET A 307 -2.09 -22.63 3.12
CA MET A 307 -0.92 -23.50 3.38
C MET A 307 -1.04 -24.85 2.68
N ASP A 308 -2.20 -25.22 2.22
CA ASP A 308 -2.57 -26.45 1.51
C ASP A 308 -2.46 -26.33 -0.02
N VAL A 309 -2.24 -25.12 -0.54
CA VAL A 309 -2.05 -24.87 -1.97
C VAL A 309 -0.57 -24.97 -2.31
N PRO A 310 -0.16 -25.73 -3.35
CA PRO A 310 1.25 -25.86 -3.72
C PRO A 310 1.80 -24.51 -4.27
N PRO A 311 3.14 -24.31 -4.22
CA PRO A 311 3.76 -23.17 -4.87
C PRO A 311 3.55 -23.23 -6.38
N THR A 312 3.55 -22.06 -7.03
CA THR A 312 3.37 -21.94 -8.48
C THR A 312 4.53 -22.60 -9.23
N PRO A 313 4.25 -23.54 -10.14
CA PRO A 313 5.27 -24.12 -11.03
C PRO A 313 5.85 -23.08 -11.99
N HIS A 314 7.12 -23.25 -12.37
CA HIS A 314 7.76 -22.37 -13.36
C HIS A 314 7.05 -22.38 -14.73
N GLU A 315 6.51 -23.53 -15.12
CA GLU A 315 5.75 -23.69 -16.37
C GLU A 315 4.51 -22.80 -16.41
N THR A 316 3.87 -22.58 -15.26
CA THR A 316 2.70 -21.67 -15.16
C THR A 316 3.12 -20.24 -15.44
N LEU A 317 4.28 -19.78 -14.92
CA LEU A 317 4.79 -18.43 -15.19
C LEU A 317 5.18 -18.27 -16.68
N THR A 318 5.85 -19.29 -17.25
CA THR A 318 6.23 -19.27 -18.67
C THR A 318 5.00 -19.20 -19.55
N ARG A 319 3.98 -20.01 -19.27
CA ARG A 319 2.71 -20.02 -20.01
C ARG A 319 1.98 -18.67 -19.90
N ALA A 320 1.90 -18.09 -18.70
CA ALA A 320 1.27 -16.79 -18.49
C ALA A 320 1.99 -15.70 -19.29
N ARG A 321 3.33 -15.72 -19.31
CA ARG A 321 4.13 -14.83 -20.12
C ARG A 321 3.86 -15.00 -21.61
N ASP A 322 3.81 -16.22 -22.10
CA ASP A 322 3.58 -16.50 -23.52
C ASP A 322 2.19 -15.99 -23.93
N ILE A 323 1.16 -16.19 -23.09
CA ILE A 323 -0.19 -15.64 -23.30
C ILE A 323 -0.16 -14.11 -23.34
N ALA A 324 0.55 -13.44 -22.44
CA ALA A 324 0.64 -11.98 -22.42
C ALA A 324 1.25 -11.44 -23.73
N LEU A 325 2.30 -12.10 -24.24
CA LEU A 325 2.93 -11.74 -25.51
C LEU A 325 2.02 -12.04 -26.70
N GLU A 326 1.28 -13.15 -26.70
CA GLU A 326 0.28 -13.50 -27.72
C GLU A 326 -0.85 -12.47 -27.77
N GLU A 327 -1.29 -11.97 -26.62
CA GLU A 327 -2.28 -10.89 -26.51
C GLU A 327 -1.72 -9.52 -26.89
N GLY A 328 -0.41 -9.38 -27.11
CA GLY A 328 0.24 -8.20 -27.63
C GLY A 328 0.71 -7.20 -26.58
N LEU A 329 0.95 -7.63 -25.35
CA LEU A 329 1.63 -6.81 -24.33
C LEU A 329 3.13 -6.75 -24.62
N ASN A 330 3.73 -5.55 -24.52
CA ASN A 330 5.14 -5.31 -24.87
C ASN A 330 6.12 -5.59 -23.73
N TYR A 331 5.65 -5.44 -22.47
CA TYR A 331 6.50 -5.55 -21.27
C TYR A 331 5.89 -6.52 -20.27
N GLU A 332 6.35 -7.76 -20.34
CA GLU A 332 5.94 -8.80 -19.40
C GLU A 332 7.16 -9.32 -18.63
N ILE A 333 7.02 -9.44 -17.30
CA ILE A 333 8.09 -9.85 -16.39
C ILE A 333 7.64 -11.05 -15.57
N GLY A 334 8.14 -12.25 -15.94
CA GLY A 334 7.95 -13.46 -15.14
C GLY A 334 8.92 -13.48 -13.96
N ARG A 335 8.41 -13.55 -12.73
CA ARG A 335 9.22 -13.68 -11.51
C ARG A 335 9.03 -15.05 -10.87
N ALA A 336 10.09 -15.82 -10.77
CA ALA A 336 10.08 -17.15 -10.19
C ALA A 336 9.73 -17.16 -8.70
N SER A 337 10.03 -16.10 -7.94
CA SER A 337 9.49 -15.88 -6.59
C SER A 337 9.83 -14.49 -6.07
N CYS A 338 9.01 -13.97 -5.13
CA CYS A 338 9.36 -12.78 -4.34
C CYS A 338 10.57 -13.01 -3.41
N ARG A 339 11.09 -14.24 -3.33
CA ARG A 339 12.24 -14.61 -2.50
C ARG A 339 13.54 -14.83 -3.28
N GLU A 340 13.48 -15.01 -4.59
CA GLU A 340 14.69 -15.06 -5.40
C GLU A 340 15.22 -13.64 -5.56
N ARG A 341 16.16 -13.34 -4.71
CA ARG A 341 17.03 -12.18 -4.85
C ARG A 341 18.04 -12.53 -5.93
N VAL A 342 18.06 -11.75 -6.97
CA VAL A 342 19.20 -11.70 -7.86
C VAL A 342 20.38 -11.10 -7.11
#